data_b62a5e878c6adf9be1c018569683d836
#
_entry.id   b62a5e878c6adf9be1c018569683d836
#
_cell.length_a   1.000
_cell.length_b   1.000
_cell.length_c   1.000
_cell.angle_alpha   90.00
_cell.angle_beta   90.00
_cell.angle_gamma   90.00
#
_symmetry.space_group_name_H-M   'P 1'
#
loop_
_entity.id
_entity.type
_entity.pdbx_description
1 polymer ?
#
loop_
_entity_poly.entity_id
_entity_poly.type
_entity_poly.pdbx_seq_one_letter_code
_entity_poly.pdbx_strand_id
1 'polypeptide(L)'
;MERIINHFTDDDLYKFTMCCAVIDNFPRAQVKYRFTDRDHTVYPPGFADELQKQIILLEDVVITDEEIAFMKRRCSYIPGWFYTYLKGYRFCREWVTVRQDEEGHLSVEFEGSWADTILLEVKVLAIISELYYRMTGEDSRFDYEDYYRKTYRKAVRLLEAGCVFSDFGTRRRVSFEAEETVVRAMRDCYRSREWSGKFVGTSNVYLAMKYDLIPVGTMAHEFVCAIGGMYGPQMANHIAMNSWRNTFRGALGTYLYDSFGWDIFSLNFSEDFANLFKGLRVDSGDNRAELQRIVEKFRSLGIDPRTKQVIFSNALDTDRAIEIQRYAREYCQPSFGIGTHFTNDFEGVKPMNIVIKLVAVKITESWTF
;
A
#
# COMPACT_ATOMS: atom_id res chain seq x y z
N MET A 1 22.50 15.82 -0.75
CA MET A 1 21.76 15.17 0.35
C MET A 1 21.92 13.66 0.20
N GLU A 2 21.93 12.89 1.28
CA GLU A 2 22.01 11.41 1.20
C GLU A 2 20.77 10.82 0.56
N ARG A 3 20.96 9.65 -0.07
CA ARG A 3 19.87 8.90 -0.73
C ARG A 3 18.84 8.45 0.32
N ILE A 4 17.56 8.71 0.05
CA ILE A 4 16.45 8.36 0.95
C ILE A 4 16.06 6.89 0.79
N ILE A 5 15.89 6.42 -0.45
CA ILE A 5 15.55 5.01 -0.73
C ILE A 5 16.83 4.22 -1.03
N ASN A 6 17.22 3.35 -0.10
CA ASN A 6 18.47 2.57 -0.19
C ASN A 6 18.27 1.12 -0.63
N HIS A 7 17.05 0.60 -0.56
CA HIS A 7 16.72 -0.79 -0.85
C HIS A 7 15.62 -0.88 -1.88
N PHE A 8 15.73 -1.84 -2.80
CA PHE A 8 14.73 -2.02 -3.85
C PHE A 8 13.36 -2.38 -3.26
N THR A 9 13.35 -3.21 -2.24
CA THR A 9 12.15 -3.66 -1.55
C THR A 9 11.71 -2.74 -0.40
N ASP A 10 12.31 -1.55 -0.22
CA ASP A 10 11.75 -0.47 0.59
C ASP A 10 10.52 0.11 -0.13
N ASP A 11 9.46 -0.69 -0.13
CA ASP A 11 8.21 -0.48 -0.86
C ASP A 11 7.12 -1.40 -0.30
N ASP A 12 5.87 -1.07 -0.57
CA ASP A 12 4.73 -1.87 -0.15
C ASP A 12 4.57 -3.13 -1.03
N LEU A 13 4.29 -4.28 -0.40
CA LEU A 13 4.11 -5.56 -1.09
C LEU A 13 3.09 -5.48 -2.22
N TYR A 14 2.01 -4.71 -2.06
CA TYR A 14 0.97 -4.62 -3.09
C TYR A 14 1.48 -4.05 -4.42
N LYS A 15 2.56 -3.27 -4.43
CA LYS A 15 3.18 -2.79 -5.66
C LYS A 15 3.82 -3.92 -6.45
N PHE A 16 4.50 -4.82 -5.78
CA PHE A 16 5.09 -6.00 -6.42
C PHE A 16 4.03 -6.98 -6.91
N THR A 17 2.99 -7.22 -6.12
CA THR A 17 1.90 -8.12 -6.53
C THR A 17 1.08 -7.54 -7.68
N MET A 18 0.77 -6.24 -7.67
CA MET A 18 0.11 -5.59 -8.80
C MET A 18 1.01 -5.57 -10.05
N CYS A 19 2.31 -5.26 -9.91
CA CYS A 19 3.26 -5.32 -11.03
C CYS A 19 3.28 -6.70 -11.68
N CYS A 20 3.33 -7.76 -10.87
CA CYS A 20 3.23 -9.13 -11.35
C CYS A 20 1.94 -9.40 -12.13
N ALA A 21 0.79 -9.00 -11.59
CA ALA A 21 -0.51 -9.16 -12.26
C ALA A 21 -0.65 -8.32 -13.53
N VAL A 22 -0.03 -7.12 -13.55
CA VAL A 22 0.00 -6.24 -14.72
C VAL A 22 0.79 -6.87 -15.86
N ILE A 23 1.99 -7.38 -15.59
CA ILE A 23 2.81 -8.03 -16.61
C ILE A 23 2.11 -9.27 -17.18
N ASP A 24 1.46 -10.05 -16.33
CA ASP A 24 0.78 -11.28 -16.71
C ASP A 24 -0.48 -11.04 -17.56
N ASN A 25 -1.24 -9.97 -17.28
CA ASN A 25 -2.56 -9.76 -17.91
C ASN A 25 -2.64 -8.51 -18.81
N PHE A 26 -1.81 -7.49 -18.57
CA PHE A 26 -1.89 -6.18 -19.25
C PHE A 26 -0.52 -5.67 -19.73
N PRO A 27 0.32 -6.48 -20.37
CA PRO A 27 1.72 -6.13 -20.68
C PRO A 27 1.88 -4.94 -21.63
N ARG A 28 0.81 -4.54 -22.34
CA ARG A 28 0.81 -3.42 -23.30
C ARG A 28 0.16 -2.15 -22.76
N ALA A 29 -0.26 -2.14 -21.51
CA ALA A 29 -0.88 -0.97 -20.91
C ALA A 29 0.16 0.15 -20.69
N GLN A 30 -0.19 1.36 -21.15
CA GLN A 30 0.55 2.59 -20.91
C GLN A 30 -0.27 3.45 -19.96
N VAL A 31 0.37 4.12 -19.02
CA VAL A 31 -0.31 4.86 -17.96
C VAL A 31 0.31 6.22 -17.73
N LYS A 32 -0.51 7.12 -17.15
CA LYS A 32 -0.05 8.38 -16.56
C LYS A 32 -0.51 8.45 -15.12
N TYR A 33 0.40 8.91 -14.26
CA TYR A 33 0.12 9.21 -12.86
C TYR A 33 0.31 10.70 -12.60
N ARG A 34 -0.40 11.20 -11.61
CA ARG A 34 -0.26 12.56 -11.12
C ARG A 34 -0.22 12.62 -9.62
N PHE A 35 0.71 13.38 -9.11
CA PHE A 35 0.80 13.76 -7.71
C PHE A 35 -0.35 14.73 -7.36
N THR A 36 -0.90 14.59 -6.17
CA THR A 36 -1.90 15.48 -5.61
C THR A 36 -1.58 15.71 -4.14
N ASP A 37 -1.32 16.96 -3.80
CA ASP A 37 -1.28 17.43 -2.43
C ASP A 37 -2.65 18.05 -2.08
N ARG A 38 -3.34 17.47 -1.13
CA ARG A 38 -4.68 17.89 -0.74
C ARG A 38 -4.68 19.06 0.22
N ASP A 39 -3.53 19.33 0.84
CA ASP A 39 -3.34 20.42 1.80
C ASP A 39 -2.74 21.67 1.15
N HIS A 40 -2.44 21.62 -0.14
CA HIS A 40 -1.79 22.71 -0.89
C HIS A 40 -0.52 23.23 -0.19
N THR A 41 0.34 22.29 0.22
CA THR A 41 1.60 22.60 0.89
C THR A 41 2.47 23.48 0.01
N VAL A 42 3.03 24.52 0.59
CA VAL A 42 4.10 25.32 -0.04
C VAL A 42 5.42 24.66 0.32
N TYR A 43 6.08 24.10 -0.69
CA TYR A 43 7.36 23.43 -0.54
C TYR A 43 8.51 24.44 -0.51
N PRO A 44 9.59 24.15 0.24
CA PRO A 44 10.77 25.04 0.29
C PRO A 44 11.36 25.32 -1.10
N PRO A 45 11.97 26.48 -1.31
CA PRO A 45 12.68 26.78 -2.57
C PRO A 45 13.72 25.72 -2.90
N GLY A 46 13.75 25.28 -4.17
CA GLY A 46 14.66 24.24 -4.64
C GLY A 46 14.24 22.80 -4.30
N PHE A 47 13.03 22.62 -3.76
CA PHE A 47 12.52 21.27 -3.42
C PHE A 47 12.45 20.37 -4.66
N ALA A 48 11.98 20.88 -5.80
CA ALA A 48 11.91 20.11 -7.04
C ALA A 48 13.29 19.64 -7.51
N ASP A 49 14.33 20.46 -7.36
CA ASP A 49 15.70 20.10 -7.73
C ASP A 49 16.25 18.97 -6.85
N GLU A 50 16.00 19.04 -5.54
CA GLU A 50 16.42 17.99 -4.61
C GLU A 50 15.61 16.69 -4.84
N LEU A 51 14.31 16.80 -5.10
CA LEU A 51 13.48 15.63 -5.46
C LEU A 51 13.98 14.97 -6.75
N GLN A 52 14.31 15.78 -7.77
CA GLN A 52 14.88 15.28 -9.03
C GLN A 52 16.19 14.51 -8.79
N LYS A 53 17.07 15.02 -7.90
CA LYS A 53 18.30 14.31 -7.52
C LYS A 53 18.01 12.97 -6.86
N GLN A 54 17.02 12.91 -5.96
CA GLN A 54 16.61 11.66 -5.33
C GLN A 54 16.05 10.65 -6.34
N ILE A 55 15.28 11.13 -7.34
CA ILE A 55 14.76 10.28 -8.42
C ILE A 55 15.90 9.73 -9.29
N ILE A 56 16.91 10.53 -9.60
CA ILE A 56 18.11 10.08 -10.32
C ILE A 56 18.82 8.96 -9.52
N LEU A 57 18.93 9.13 -8.21
CA LEU A 57 19.57 8.13 -7.34
C LEU A 57 18.81 6.80 -7.27
N LEU A 58 17.51 6.76 -7.63
CA LEU A 58 16.77 5.50 -7.74
C LEU A 58 17.30 4.60 -8.86
N GLU A 59 17.92 5.15 -9.92
CA GLU A 59 18.47 4.36 -11.03
C GLU A 59 19.55 3.35 -10.56
N ASP A 60 20.22 3.66 -9.46
CA ASP A 60 21.23 2.78 -8.84
C ASP A 60 20.62 1.77 -7.83
N VAL A 61 19.33 1.88 -7.54
CA VAL A 61 18.66 0.98 -6.59
C VAL A 61 18.21 -0.28 -7.33
N VAL A 62 18.91 -1.37 -7.11
CA VAL A 62 18.64 -2.67 -7.73
C VAL A 62 18.28 -3.70 -6.67
N ILE A 63 17.43 -4.66 -7.03
CA ILE A 63 17.07 -5.75 -6.12
C ILE A 63 18.27 -6.68 -5.88
N THR A 64 18.51 -7.00 -4.61
CA THR A 64 19.59 -7.92 -4.22
C THR A 64 19.11 -9.37 -4.24
N ASP A 65 20.07 -10.31 -4.27
CA ASP A 65 19.77 -11.74 -4.18
C ASP A 65 19.15 -12.10 -2.80
N GLU A 66 19.50 -11.38 -1.74
CA GLU A 66 18.92 -11.57 -0.41
C GLU A 66 17.44 -11.16 -0.37
N GLU A 67 17.09 -9.99 -0.94
CA GLU A 67 15.70 -9.52 -1.07
C GLU A 67 14.87 -10.53 -1.88
N ILE A 68 15.40 -11.03 -2.99
CA ILE A 68 14.73 -12.07 -3.80
C ILE A 68 14.55 -13.37 -2.99
N ALA A 69 15.57 -13.81 -2.28
CA ALA A 69 15.49 -15.03 -1.47
C ALA A 69 14.44 -14.91 -0.37
N PHE A 70 14.36 -13.75 0.27
CA PHE A 70 13.31 -13.44 1.26
C PHE A 70 11.91 -13.48 0.62
N MET A 71 11.71 -12.76 -0.49
CA MET A 71 10.42 -12.74 -1.17
C MET A 71 10.00 -14.15 -1.63
N LYS A 72 10.89 -14.94 -2.21
CA LYS A 72 10.60 -16.33 -2.59
C LYS A 72 10.15 -17.18 -1.41
N ARG A 73 10.77 -16.99 -0.25
CA ARG A 73 10.44 -17.74 0.97
C ARG A 73 9.11 -17.31 1.57
N ARG A 74 8.82 -16.00 1.60
CA ARG A 74 7.62 -15.45 2.25
C ARG A 74 6.43 -15.30 1.31
N CYS A 75 6.67 -15.08 0.02
CA CYS A 75 5.67 -14.81 -1.01
C CYS A 75 5.69 -15.93 -2.07
N SER A 76 5.56 -17.18 -1.64
CA SER A 76 5.60 -18.36 -2.52
C SER A 76 4.52 -18.38 -3.60
N TYR A 77 3.50 -17.54 -3.49
CA TYR A 77 2.44 -17.34 -4.47
C TYR A 77 2.85 -16.45 -5.65
N ILE A 78 3.98 -15.75 -5.56
CA ILE A 78 4.52 -14.95 -6.67
C ILE A 78 5.21 -15.89 -7.66
N PRO A 79 4.84 -15.86 -8.97
CA PRO A 79 5.45 -16.71 -9.98
C PRO A 79 6.96 -16.49 -10.13
N GLY A 80 7.71 -17.57 -10.36
CA GLY A 80 9.18 -17.53 -10.44
C GLY A 80 9.74 -16.60 -11.52
N TRP A 81 9.03 -16.44 -12.65
CA TRP A 81 9.44 -15.54 -13.74
C TRP A 81 9.47 -14.07 -13.31
N PHE A 82 8.62 -13.67 -12.36
CA PHE A 82 8.58 -12.29 -11.87
C PHE A 82 9.89 -11.89 -11.17
N TYR A 83 10.53 -12.80 -10.45
CA TYR A 83 11.85 -12.53 -9.85
C TYR A 83 12.95 -12.32 -10.89
N THR A 84 12.84 -12.96 -12.07
CA THR A 84 13.75 -12.72 -13.20
C THR A 84 13.51 -11.31 -13.77
N TYR A 85 12.24 -10.89 -13.90
CA TYR A 85 11.90 -9.54 -14.29
C TYR A 85 12.49 -8.51 -13.31
N LEU A 86 12.28 -8.70 -12.01
CA LEU A 86 12.81 -7.78 -10.99
C LEU A 86 14.34 -7.66 -11.02
N LYS A 87 15.06 -8.73 -11.30
CA LYS A 87 16.54 -8.68 -11.47
C LYS A 87 16.98 -7.78 -12.62
N GLY A 88 16.21 -7.76 -13.69
CA GLY A 88 16.45 -6.90 -14.85
C GLY A 88 15.89 -5.48 -14.73
N TYR A 89 15.00 -5.25 -13.78
CA TYR A 89 14.33 -3.96 -13.64
C TYR A 89 15.31 -2.84 -13.22
N ARG A 90 15.16 -1.69 -13.83
CA ARG A 90 15.86 -0.45 -13.46
C ARG A 90 14.86 0.70 -13.45
N PHE A 91 14.93 1.53 -12.43
CA PHE A 91 14.22 2.80 -12.45
C PHE A 91 14.79 3.70 -13.55
N CYS A 92 13.95 4.48 -14.16
CA CYS A 92 14.35 5.41 -15.22
C CYS A 92 13.76 6.79 -14.91
N ARG A 93 14.64 7.78 -14.71
CA ARG A 93 14.25 9.17 -14.41
C ARG A 93 13.38 9.81 -15.50
N GLU A 94 13.51 9.34 -16.74
CA GLU A 94 12.76 9.86 -17.90
C GLU A 94 11.25 9.58 -17.80
N TRP A 95 10.83 8.63 -16.96
CA TRP A 95 9.42 8.38 -16.70
C TRP A 95 8.81 9.43 -15.77
N VAL A 96 9.63 10.26 -15.09
CA VAL A 96 9.18 11.17 -14.04
C VAL A 96 9.45 12.62 -14.43
N THR A 97 8.41 13.44 -14.41
CA THR A 97 8.53 14.89 -14.57
C THR A 97 8.22 15.57 -13.25
N VAL A 98 9.15 16.41 -12.77
CA VAL A 98 9.02 17.18 -11.53
C VAL A 98 9.08 18.67 -11.87
N ARG A 99 8.18 19.46 -11.29
CA ARG A 99 8.17 20.91 -11.40
C ARG A 99 7.73 21.55 -10.08
N GLN A 100 8.23 22.74 -9.81
CA GLN A 100 7.78 23.61 -8.73
C GLN A 100 7.46 24.97 -9.33
N ASP A 101 6.30 25.52 -9.00
CA ASP A 101 5.92 26.86 -9.47
C ASP A 101 6.53 27.97 -8.57
N GLU A 102 6.30 29.22 -8.96
CA GLU A 102 6.82 30.39 -8.24
C GLU A 102 6.18 30.54 -6.84
N GLU A 103 4.99 29.97 -6.63
CA GLU A 103 4.27 29.97 -5.36
C GLU A 103 4.72 28.81 -4.43
N GLY A 104 5.59 27.93 -4.94
CA GLY A 104 6.15 26.80 -4.18
C GLY A 104 5.33 25.52 -4.26
N HIS A 105 4.31 25.41 -5.13
CA HIS A 105 3.54 24.18 -5.26
C HIS A 105 4.27 23.16 -6.14
N LEU A 106 4.19 21.90 -5.75
CA LEU A 106 4.86 20.78 -6.41
C LEU A 106 3.93 20.08 -7.41
N SER A 107 4.45 19.81 -8.60
CA SER A 107 3.83 18.95 -9.60
C SER A 107 4.76 17.78 -9.92
N VAL A 108 4.25 16.55 -9.82
CA VAL A 108 4.98 15.33 -10.21
C VAL A 108 4.06 14.46 -11.07
N GLU A 109 4.55 14.06 -12.22
CA GLU A 109 3.83 13.19 -13.14
C GLU A 109 4.73 12.03 -13.57
N PHE A 110 4.13 10.83 -13.73
CA PHE A 110 4.80 9.66 -14.33
C PHE A 110 4.09 9.31 -15.63
N GLU A 111 4.87 8.91 -16.64
CA GLU A 111 4.34 8.39 -17.89
C GLU A 111 5.21 7.25 -18.41
N GLY A 112 4.58 6.14 -18.81
CA GLY A 112 5.29 4.98 -19.36
C GLY A 112 4.46 3.72 -19.38
N SER A 113 5.11 2.59 -19.62
CA SER A 113 4.51 1.27 -19.45
C SER A 113 4.02 1.11 -18.00
N TRP A 114 2.84 0.51 -17.83
CA TRP A 114 2.30 0.32 -16.48
C TRP A 114 3.21 -0.55 -15.62
N ALA A 115 3.77 -1.62 -16.20
CA ALA A 115 4.72 -2.50 -15.50
C ALA A 115 5.99 -1.77 -15.03
N ASP A 116 6.48 -0.80 -15.83
CA ASP A 116 7.71 -0.09 -15.50
C ASP A 116 7.50 1.03 -14.47
N THR A 117 6.35 1.72 -14.53
CA THR A 117 6.09 2.89 -13.69
C THR A 117 5.40 2.60 -12.37
N ILE A 118 4.77 1.42 -12.22
CA ILE A 118 3.98 1.05 -11.04
C ILE A 118 4.79 1.05 -9.73
N LEU A 119 6.08 0.75 -9.79
CA LEU A 119 6.98 0.70 -8.62
C LEU A 119 7.50 2.08 -8.18
N LEU A 120 7.10 3.17 -8.86
CA LEU A 120 7.53 4.52 -8.50
C LEU A 120 6.68 5.16 -7.39
N GLU A 121 5.37 4.88 -7.34
CA GLU A 121 4.42 5.63 -6.51
C GLU A 121 4.85 5.73 -5.05
N VAL A 122 5.02 4.58 -4.38
CA VAL A 122 5.30 4.55 -2.94
C VAL A 122 6.67 5.13 -2.64
N LYS A 123 7.67 4.81 -3.46
CA LYS A 123 9.03 5.35 -3.31
C LYS A 123 9.05 6.87 -3.44
N VAL A 124 8.42 7.41 -4.47
CA VAL A 124 8.41 8.87 -4.69
C VAL A 124 7.60 9.58 -3.60
N LEU A 125 6.48 9.00 -3.14
CA LEU A 125 5.74 9.55 -2.00
C LEU A 125 6.58 9.55 -0.70
N ALA A 126 7.29 8.45 -0.42
CA ALA A 126 8.18 8.37 0.75
C ALA A 126 9.35 9.37 0.63
N ILE A 127 9.90 9.54 -0.58
CA ILE A 127 10.94 10.57 -0.83
C ILE A 127 10.38 11.98 -0.58
N ILE A 128 9.22 12.31 -1.14
CA ILE A 128 8.60 13.64 -0.98
C ILE A 128 8.37 13.92 0.51
N SER A 129 7.80 12.96 1.23
CA SER A 129 7.52 13.12 2.66
C SER A 129 8.79 13.35 3.47
N GLU A 130 9.77 12.48 3.36
CA GLU A 130 11.02 12.59 4.12
C GLU A 130 11.84 13.83 3.73
N LEU A 131 11.91 14.14 2.43
CA LEU A 131 12.63 15.31 1.93
C LEU A 131 12.01 16.62 2.46
N TYR A 132 10.67 16.68 2.54
CA TYR A 132 9.97 17.84 3.10
C TYR A 132 10.40 18.12 4.54
N TYR A 133 10.37 17.13 5.42
CA TYR A 133 10.76 17.30 6.82
C TYR A 133 12.23 17.65 6.97
N ARG A 134 13.12 17.07 6.14
CA ARG A 134 14.55 17.42 6.13
C ARG A 134 14.79 18.87 5.67
N MET A 135 14.13 19.33 4.63
CA MET A 135 14.32 20.68 4.09
C MET A 135 13.67 21.78 4.95
N THR A 136 12.61 21.45 5.68
CA THR A 136 12.00 22.37 6.66
C THR A 136 12.72 22.38 8.01
N GLY A 137 13.62 21.40 8.24
CA GLY A 137 14.33 21.24 9.53
C GLY A 137 13.44 20.67 10.64
N GLU A 138 12.25 20.19 10.32
CA GLU A 138 11.37 19.56 11.31
C GLU A 138 11.90 18.21 11.80
N ASP A 139 12.69 17.51 10.98
CA ASP A 139 13.35 16.25 11.30
C ASP A 139 14.25 16.34 12.56
N SER A 140 14.82 17.51 12.84
CA SER A 140 15.61 17.76 14.05
C SER A 140 14.81 17.61 15.36
N ARG A 141 13.48 17.56 15.29
CA ARG A 141 12.57 17.40 16.43
C ARG A 141 12.15 15.95 16.66
N PHE A 142 12.56 15.01 15.80
CA PHE A 142 12.12 13.63 15.88
C PHE A 142 12.91 12.86 16.94
N ASP A 143 12.29 12.63 18.09
CA ASP A 143 12.81 11.74 19.13
C ASP A 143 12.33 10.31 18.88
N TYR A 144 13.18 9.52 18.23
CA TYR A 144 12.86 8.13 17.87
C TYR A 144 12.78 7.20 19.07
N GLU A 145 13.43 7.52 20.19
CA GLU A 145 13.33 6.73 21.42
C GLU A 145 11.97 6.94 22.11
N ASP A 146 11.49 8.19 22.17
CA ASP A 146 10.13 8.45 22.65
C ASP A 146 9.08 7.90 21.69
N TYR A 147 9.35 8.00 20.39
CA TYR A 147 8.47 7.44 19.36
C TYR A 147 8.35 5.91 19.44
N TYR A 148 9.45 5.21 19.75
CA TYR A 148 9.44 3.78 20.07
C TYR A 148 8.53 3.48 21.26
N ARG A 149 8.69 4.21 22.38
CA ARG A 149 7.86 4.05 23.58
C ARG A 149 6.37 4.34 23.30
N LYS A 150 6.07 5.39 22.53
CA LYS A 150 4.71 5.74 22.09
C LYS A 150 4.09 4.61 21.26
N THR A 151 4.83 4.12 20.28
CA THR A 151 4.38 3.02 19.40
C THR A 151 4.21 1.72 20.15
N TYR A 152 5.10 1.40 21.07
CA TYR A 152 4.97 0.22 21.94
C TYR A 152 3.65 0.26 22.74
N ARG A 153 3.29 1.44 23.31
CA ARG A 153 2.02 1.62 24.02
C ARG A 153 0.80 1.44 23.10
N LYS A 154 0.85 1.93 21.85
CA LYS A 154 -0.20 1.67 20.86
C LYS A 154 -0.36 0.18 20.58
N ALA A 155 0.76 -0.53 20.39
CA ALA A 155 0.76 -1.97 20.16
C ALA A 155 0.15 -2.75 21.34
N VAL A 156 0.51 -2.42 22.58
CA VAL A 156 -0.10 -3.02 23.80
C VAL A 156 -1.62 -2.89 23.76
N ARG A 157 -2.14 -1.70 23.52
CA ARG A 157 -3.59 -1.44 23.48
C ARG A 157 -4.32 -2.26 22.42
N LEU A 158 -3.76 -2.33 21.19
CA LEU A 158 -4.32 -3.12 20.10
C LEU A 158 -4.30 -4.62 20.41
N LEU A 159 -3.19 -5.12 20.94
CA LEU A 159 -3.01 -6.53 21.27
C LEU A 159 -3.91 -6.98 22.42
N GLU A 160 -4.05 -6.16 23.48
CA GLU A 160 -4.98 -6.42 24.59
C GLU A 160 -6.45 -6.43 24.15
N ALA A 161 -6.80 -5.56 23.19
CA ALA A 161 -8.15 -5.49 22.61
C ALA A 161 -8.47 -6.67 21.66
N GLY A 162 -7.50 -7.55 21.37
CA GLY A 162 -7.67 -8.67 20.44
C GLY A 162 -7.63 -8.27 18.97
N CYS A 163 -7.08 -7.09 18.63
CA CYS A 163 -6.95 -6.65 17.25
C CYS A 163 -5.90 -7.49 16.50
N VAL A 164 -6.24 -7.85 15.26
CA VAL A 164 -5.27 -8.35 14.27
C VAL A 164 -4.89 -7.21 13.37
N PHE A 165 -3.63 -6.78 13.37
CA PHE A 165 -3.24 -5.55 12.68
C PHE A 165 -1.88 -5.63 11.99
N SER A 166 -1.68 -4.72 11.05
CA SER A 166 -0.45 -4.56 10.27
C SER A 166 -0.10 -3.09 10.09
N ASP A 167 1.17 -2.80 9.91
CA ASP A 167 1.65 -1.50 9.50
C ASP A 167 1.48 -1.33 7.98
N PHE A 168 0.90 -0.19 7.56
CA PHE A 168 0.68 0.25 6.18
C PHE A 168 1.21 1.67 5.95
N GLY A 169 2.32 2.04 6.60
CA GLY A 169 2.75 3.42 6.76
C GLY A 169 3.79 3.94 5.76
N THR A 170 4.35 3.11 4.87
CA THR A 170 5.53 3.43 4.04
C THR A 170 5.40 4.75 3.27
N ARG A 171 4.31 4.94 2.54
CA ARG A 171 4.17 6.05 1.58
C ARG A 171 4.08 7.46 2.18
N ARG A 172 3.77 7.59 3.48
CA ARG A 172 3.62 8.87 4.19
C ARG A 172 4.42 8.92 5.49
N ARG A 173 5.39 8.06 5.62
CA ARG A 173 6.31 8.07 6.76
C ARG A 173 7.07 9.40 6.81
N VAL A 174 7.38 9.89 7.99
CA VAL A 174 8.22 11.09 8.12
C VAL A 174 9.65 10.80 7.68
N SER A 175 10.13 9.56 7.91
CA SER A 175 11.43 9.06 7.49
C SER A 175 11.44 7.54 7.46
N PHE A 176 12.45 6.95 6.82
CA PHE A 176 12.71 5.52 6.90
C PHE A 176 12.89 5.06 8.36
N GLU A 177 13.65 5.83 9.14
CA GLU A 177 13.93 5.53 10.56
C GLU A 177 12.66 5.53 11.42
N ALA A 178 11.69 6.41 11.10
CA ALA A 178 10.39 6.42 11.80
C ALA A 178 9.62 5.12 11.57
N GLU A 179 9.48 4.67 10.33
CA GLU A 179 8.80 3.42 10.02
C GLU A 179 9.54 2.21 10.59
N GLU A 180 10.86 2.21 10.50
CA GLU A 180 11.69 1.18 11.12
C GLU A 180 11.49 1.11 12.63
N THR A 181 11.44 2.25 13.30
CA THR A 181 11.17 2.35 14.75
C THR A 181 9.79 1.79 15.10
N VAL A 182 8.78 2.09 14.28
CA VAL A 182 7.42 1.55 14.42
C VAL A 182 7.42 0.02 14.32
N VAL A 183 7.99 -0.51 13.26
CA VAL A 183 8.00 -1.95 13.01
C VAL A 183 8.75 -2.69 14.12
N ARG A 184 9.87 -2.15 14.57
CA ARG A 184 10.66 -2.68 15.68
C ARG A 184 9.86 -2.69 16.99
N ALA A 185 9.24 -1.57 17.35
CA ALA A 185 8.46 -1.46 18.59
C ALA A 185 7.27 -2.43 18.62
N MET A 186 6.56 -2.57 17.49
CA MET A 186 5.42 -3.50 17.37
C MET A 186 5.85 -4.95 17.45
N ARG A 187 6.95 -5.32 16.77
CA ARG A 187 7.53 -6.66 16.83
C ARG A 187 7.94 -7.02 18.26
N ASP A 188 8.67 -6.12 18.93
CA ASP A 188 9.20 -6.34 20.26
C ASP A 188 8.06 -6.45 21.28
N CYS A 189 7.04 -5.61 21.16
CA CYS A 189 5.82 -5.73 21.96
C CYS A 189 5.13 -7.09 21.72
N TYR A 190 4.89 -7.46 20.46
CA TYR A 190 4.23 -8.71 20.13
C TYR A 190 4.97 -9.94 20.65
N ARG A 191 6.30 -9.92 20.64
CA ARG A 191 7.16 -11.01 21.15
C ARG A 191 7.36 -11.01 22.65
N SER A 192 6.93 -9.99 23.38
CA SER A 192 7.21 -9.85 24.83
C SER A 192 6.40 -10.81 25.70
N ARG A 193 5.22 -11.23 25.26
CA ARG A 193 4.31 -12.18 25.94
C ARG A 193 3.26 -12.71 24.97
N GLU A 194 2.40 -13.60 25.44
CA GLU A 194 1.19 -14.01 24.72
C GLU A 194 0.11 -12.92 24.78
N TRP A 195 -0.59 -12.71 23.68
CA TRP A 195 -1.60 -11.69 23.51
C TRP A 195 -2.90 -12.27 22.94
N SER A 196 -4.02 -11.62 23.21
CA SER A 196 -5.29 -11.93 22.56
C SER A 196 -5.36 -11.47 21.10
N GLY A 197 -4.61 -10.41 20.76
CA GLY A 197 -4.46 -9.87 19.41
C GLY A 197 -3.19 -10.39 18.72
N LYS A 198 -2.97 -9.88 17.48
CA LYS A 198 -1.83 -10.28 16.65
C LYS A 198 -1.28 -9.11 15.84
N PHE A 199 0.01 -8.85 15.93
CA PHE A 199 0.74 -8.07 14.93
C PHE A 199 1.15 -9.02 13.81
N VAL A 200 0.61 -8.81 12.60
CA VAL A 200 0.83 -9.68 11.44
C VAL A 200 2.17 -9.37 10.79
N GLY A 201 2.48 -8.08 10.60
CA GLY A 201 3.69 -7.60 9.93
C GLY A 201 3.53 -6.21 9.36
N THR A 202 4.31 -5.89 8.36
CA THR A 202 4.32 -4.60 7.68
C THR A 202 4.11 -4.76 6.18
N SER A 203 3.57 -3.73 5.52
CA SER A 203 3.50 -3.69 4.06
C SER A 203 4.87 -3.48 3.41
N ASN A 204 5.81 -2.87 4.13
CA ASN A 204 7.18 -2.64 3.68
C ASN A 204 7.97 -3.96 3.62
N VAL A 205 8.29 -4.39 2.39
CA VAL A 205 8.94 -5.69 2.16
C VAL A 205 10.35 -5.73 2.74
N TYR A 206 11.10 -4.62 2.66
CA TYR A 206 12.46 -4.57 3.22
C TYR A 206 12.44 -4.67 4.75
N LEU A 207 11.57 -3.91 5.41
CA LEU A 207 11.44 -3.98 6.87
C LEU A 207 10.92 -5.35 7.32
N ALA A 208 10.02 -5.98 6.55
CA ALA A 208 9.61 -7.35 6.81
C ALA A 208 10.80 -8.32 6.74
N MET A 209 11.71 -8.14 5.76
CA MET A 209 12.93 -8.92 5.65
C MET A 209 13.87 -8.67 6.84
N LYS A 210 14.17 -7.41 7.13
CA LYS A 210 15.11 -7.00 8.19
C LYS A 210 14.71 -7.52 9.57
N TYR A 211 13.40 -7.61 9.85
CA TYR A 211 12.87 -8.00 11.16
C TYR A 211 12.24 -9.39 11.20
N ASP A 212 12.40 -10.18 10.14
CA ASP A 212 11.83 -11.53 9.97
C ASP A 212 10.31 -11.56 10.24
N LEU A 213 9.58 -10.67 9.58
CA LEU A 213 8.14 -10.53 9.64
C LEU A 213 7.48 -11.04 8.35
N ILE A 214 6.14 -11.02 8.33
CA ILE A 214 5.35 -11.30 7.14
C ILE A 214 5.14 -10.00 6.37
N PRO A 215 5.55 -9.91 5.10
CA PRO A 215 5.16 -8.79 4.25
C PRO A 215 3.65 -8.89 3.94
N VAL A 216 2.91 -7.81 4.16
CA VAL A 216 1.44 -7.78 4.08
C VAL A 216 0.99 -6.86 2.97
N GLY A 217 -0.01 -7.27 2.21
CA GLY A 217 -0.60 -6.47 1.16
C GLY A 217 -1.16 -7.35 0.05
N THR A 218 -2.15 -6.82 -0.66
CA THR A 218 -2.74 -7.48 -1.82
C THR A 218 -2.74 -6.55 -3.04
N MET A 219 -3.71 -5.66 -3.16
CA MET A 219 -3.87 -4.71 -4.27
C MET A 219 -4.29 -3.34 -3.75
N ALA A 220 -4.22 -2.33 -4.62
CA ALA A 220 -4.73 -0.99 -4.39
C ALA A 220 -5.74 -0.59 -5.48
N HIS A 221 -6.45 0.53 -5.25
CA HIS A 221 -7.44 1.10 -6.18
C HIS A 221 -6.91 1.26 -7.60
N GLU A 222 -5.63 1.59 -7.75
CA GLU A 222 -4.94 1.73 -9.03
C GLU A 222 -5.23 0.57 -9.98
N PHE A 223 -5.16 -0.69 -9.49
CA PHE A 223 -5.36 -1.87 -10.31
C PHE A 223 -6.77 -1.93 -10.91
N VAL A 224 -7.77 -1.70 -10.08
CA VAL A 224 -9.18 -1.72 -10.50
C VAL A 224 -9.50 -0.49 -11.36
N CYS A 225 -8.97 0.70 -11.00
CA CYS A 225 -9.19 1.93 -11.75
C CYS A 225 -8.59 1.88 -13.15
N ALA A 226 -7.37 1.35 -13.31
CA ALA A 226 -6.75 1.17 -14.62
C ALA A 226 -7.56 0.23 -15.51
N ILE A 227 -8.02 -0.90 -14.96
CA ILE A 227 -8.87 -1.84 -15.67
C ILE A 227 -10.20 -1.19 -16.06
N GLY A 228 -10.79 -0.39 -15.17
CA GLY A 228 -11.99 0.40 -15.48
C GLY A 228 -11.79 1.43 -16.59
N GLY A 229 -10.60 2.03 -16.66
CA GLY A 229 -10.22 2.93 -17.75
C GLY A 229 -10.05 2.21 -19.10
N MET A 230 -9.62 0.95 -19.09
CA MET A 230 -9.44 0.14 -20.31
C MET A 230 -10.73 -0.51 -20.81
N TYR A 231 -11.57 -1.02 -19.90
CA TYR A 231 -12.70 -1.90 -20.23
C TYR A 231 -14.06 -1.39 -19.75
N GLY A 232 -14.09 -0.21 -19.16
CA GLY A 232 -15.29 0.39 -18.56
C GLY A 232 -15.50 -0.02 -17.09
N PRO A 233 -16.03 0.91 -16.27
CA PRO A 233 -16.16 0.72 -14.83
C PRO A 233 -17.07 -0.45 -14.45
N GLN A 234 -18.08 -0.76 -15.25
CA GLN A 234 -19.03 -1.86 -14.98
C GLN A 234 -18.35 -3.23 -14.98
N MET A 235 -17.33 -3.44 -15.81
CA MET A 235 -16.59 -4.70 -15.92
C MET A 235 -15.31 -4.73 -15.06
N ALA A 236 -14.92 -3.60 -14.50
CA ALA A 236 -13.64 -3.44 -13.84
C ALA A 236 -13.40 -4.47 -12.72
N ASN A 237 -14.34 -4.62 -11.80
CA ASN A 237 -14.23 -5.57 -10.70
C ASN A 237 -14.16 -7.02 -11.19
N HIS A 238 -14.99 -7.38 -12.17
CA HIS A 238 -15.01 -8.74 -12.74
C HIS A 238 -13.66 -9.10 -13.38
N ILE A 239 -13.13 -8.20 -14.22
CA ILE A 239 -11.85 -8.41 -14.89
C ILE A 239 -10.70 -8.40 -13.87
N ALA A 240 -10.72 -7.48 -12.90
CA ALA A 240 -9.69 -7.42 -11.85
C ALA A 240 -9.64 -8.71 -11.02
N MET A 241 -10.79 -9.21 -10.56
CA MET A 241 -10.86 -10.45 -9.79
C MET A 241 -10.39 -11.67 -10.61
N ASN A 242 -10.75 -11.76 -11.88
CA ASN A 242 -10.30 -12.83 -12.77
C ASN A 242 -8.79 -12.76 -13.03
N SER A 243 -8.26 -11.58 -13.36
CA SER A 243 -6.83 -11.39 -13.58
C SER A 243 -6.02 -11.75 -12.32
N TRP A 244 -6.51 -11.34 -11.15
CA TRP A 244 -5.89 -11.68 -9.87
C TRP A 244 -5.90 -13.19 -9.59
N ARG A 245 -7.03 -13.84 -9.83
CA ARG A 245 -7.18 -15.31 -9.75
C ARG A 245 -6.23 -16.04 -10.69
N ASN A 246 -6.10 -15.57 -11.92
CA ASN A 246 -5.24 -16.19 -12.94
C ASN A 246 -3.77 -16.13 -12.53
N THR A 247 -3.32 -14.98 -12.02
CA THR A 247 -1.92 -14.79 -11.60
C THR A 247 -1.60 -15.50 -10.29
N PHE A 248 -2.47 -15.41 -9.27
CA PHE A 248 -2.16 -15.87 -7.91
C PHE A 248 -2.92 -17.13 -7.48
N ARG A 249 -3.79 -17.68 -8.33
CA ARG A 249 -4.46 -18.98 -8.13
C ARG A 249 -5.18 -19.11 -6.79
N GLY A 250 -5.81 -18.02 -6.30
CA GLY A 250 -6.53 -17.98 -5.03
C GLY A 250 -5.69 -17.58 -3.81
N ALA A 251 -4.36 -17.40 -3.95
CA ALA A 251 -3.57 -16.70 -2.95
C ALA A 251 -3.90 -15.20 -2.94
N LEU A 252 -3.46 -14.47 -1.90
CA LEU A 252 -3.75 -13.03 -1.73
C LEU A 252 -5.26 -12.71 -1.81
N GLY A 253 -6.03 -13.51 -1.10
CA GLY A 253 -7.49 -13.58 -1.21
C GLY A 253 -8.27 -12.42 -0.57
N THR A 254 -7.69 -11.25 -0.36
CA THR A 254 -8.43 -10.06 0.09
C THR A 254 -8.58 -9.09 -1.05
N TYR A 255 -9.84 -8.78 -1.41
CA TYR A 255 -10.16 -7.90 -2.50
C TYR A 255 -10.57 -6.50 -2.02
N LEU A 256 -10.05 -5.47 -2.67
CA LEU A 256 -10.43 -4.06 -2.46
C LEU A 256 -11.57 -3.70 -3.40
N TYR A 257 -12.77 -3.45 -2.87
CA TYR A 257 -14.00 -3.40 -3.67
C TYR A 257 -14.50 -2.00 -4.03
N ASP A 258 -14.07 -0.98 -3.30
CA ASP A 258 -14.72 0.35 -3.28
C ASP A 258 -14.29 1.31 -4.41
N SER A 259 -13.48 0.85 -5.38
CA SER A 259 -12.96 1.69 -6.48
C SER A 259 -14.04 2.33 -7.33
N PHE A 260 -15.15 1.63 -7.59
CA PHE A 260 -16.31 2.12 -8.37
C PHE A 260 -17.61 2.04 -7.58
N GLY A 261 -17.52 1.95 -6.26
CA GLY A 261 -18.66 1.89 -5.36
C GLY A 261 -19.28 0.50 -5.23
N TRP A 262 -20.13 0.38 -4.19
CA TRP A 262 -20.73 -0.88 -3.78
C TRP A 262 -21.62 -1.51 -4.85
N ASP A 263 -22.44 -0.72 -5.54
CA ASP A 263 -23.43 -1.25 -6.48
C ASP A 263 -22.76 -1.99 -7.65
N ILE A 264 -21.73 -1.38 -8.25
CA ILE A 264 -20.98 -2.01 -9.34
C ILE A 264 -20.22 -3.24 -8.83
N PHE A 265 -19.59 -3.17 -7.66
CA PHE A 265 -18.91 -4.31 -7.06
C PHE A 265 -19.89 -5.46 -6.81
N SER A 266 -21.03 -5.18 -6.16
CA SER A 266 -22.02 -6.19 -5.78
C SER A 266 -22.58 -6.97 -6.97
N LEU A 267 -22.76 -6.31 -8.11
CA LEU A 267 -23.19 -6.98 -9.36
C LEU A 267 -22.13 -7.94 -9.91
N ASN A 268 -20.85 -7.64 -9.69
CA ASN A 268 -19.72 -8.43 -10.18
C ASN A 268 -19.27 -9.54 -9.21
N PHE A 269 -19.66 -9.45 -7.91
CA PHE A 269 -19.20 -10.36 -6.88
C PHE A 269 -20.13 -11.56 -6.76
N SER A 270 -19.83 -12.61 -7.55
CA SER A 270 -20.58 -13.87 -7.59
C SER A 270 -20.20 -14.80 -6.41
N GLU A 271 -20.97 -15.89 -6.26
CA GLU A 271 -20.68 -16.97 -5.31
C GLU A 271 -19.27 -17.56 -5.53
N ASP A 272 -18.85 -17.77 -6.80
CA ASP A 272 -17.51 -18.27 -7.13
C ASP A 272 -16.40 -17.37 -6.59
N PHE A 273 -16.52 -16.05 -6.80
CA PHE A 273 -15.57 -15.09 -6.24
C PHE A 273 -15.66 -15.04 -4.73
N ALA A 274 -16.85 -15.08 -4.15
CA ALA A 274 -17.02 -15.07 -2.71
C ALA A 274 -16.44 -16.32 -2.03
N ASN A 275 -16.45 -17.47 -2.70
CA ASN A 275 -15.76 -18.68 -2.23
C ASN A 275 -14.25 -18.60 -2.42
N LEU A 276 -13.78 -18.04 -3.53
CA LEU A 276 -12.36 -17.90 -3.85
C LEU A 276 -11.64 -16.90 -2.94
N PHE A 277 -12.25 -15.71 -2.76
CA PHE A 277 -11.65 -14.66 -1.94
C PHE A 277 -11.90 -14.91 -0.44
N LYS A 278 -10.84 -14.82 0.35
CA LYS A 278 -10.88 -14.98 1.81
C LYS A 278 -11.59 -13.83 2.50
N GLY A 279 -11.63 -12.65 1.87
CA GLY A 279 -12.23 -11.48 2.47
C GLY A 279 -12.24 -10.24 1.57
N LEU A 280 -12.75 -9.17 2.13
CA LEU A 280 -12.84 -7.85 1.50
C LEU A 280 -12.11 -6.80 2.32
N ARG A 281 -11.64 -5.74 1.66
CA ARG A 281 -11.00 -4.59 2.29
C ARG A 281 -11.89 -3.37 2.17
N VAL A 282 -12.17 -2.73 3.30
CA VAL A 282 -12.86 -1.44 3.46
C VAL A 282 -11.82 -0.34 3.55
N ASP A 283 -11.78 0.57 2.59
CA ASP A 283 -10.80 1.67 2.53
C ASP A 283 -11.49 3.06 2.48
N SER A 284 -12.81 3.08 2.43
CA SER A 284 -13.64 4.29 2.40
C SER A 284 -15.01 4.06 3.07
N GLY A 285 -15.78 5.13 3.27
CA GLY A 285 -17.13 5.08 3.83
C GLY A 285 -17.19 4.91 5.36
N ASP A 286 -18.40 4.68 5.86
CA ASP A 286 -18.62 4.37 7.28
C ASP A 286 -18.38 2.88 7.55
N ASN A 287 -17.45 2.57 8.46
CA ASN A 287 -17.03 1.20 8.72
C ASN A 287 -18.15 0.25 9.16
N ARG A 288 -19.17 0.74 9.88
CA ARG A 288 -20.32 -0.08 10.31
C ARG A 288 -21.26 -0.36 9.15
N ALA A 289 -21.59 0.67 8.37
CA ALA A 289 -22.44 0.52 7.19
C ALA A 289 -21.81 -0.39 6.15
N GLU A 290 -20.50 -0.23 5.88
CA GLU A 290 -19.77 -1.09 4.95
C GLU A 290 -19.69 -2.55 5.46
N LEU A 291 -19.46 -2.77 6.76
CA LEU A 291 -19.50 -4.10 7.34
C LEU A 291 -20.87 -4.77 7.16
N GLN A 292 -21.96 -4.03 7.40
CA GLN A 292 -23.32 -4.56 7.23
C GLN A 292 -23.57 -5.00 5.77
N ARG A 293 -23.21 -4.16 4.80
CA ARG A 293 -23.31 -4.48 3.36
C ARG A 293 -22.52 -5.75 3.02
N ILE A 294 -21.31 -5.88 3.51
CA ILE A 294 -20.43 -7.04 3.30
C ILE A 294 -21.08 -8.30 3.90
N VAL A 295 -21.55 -8.23 5.14
CA VAL A 295 -22.21 -9.35 5.84
C VAL A 295 -23.47 -9.81 5.10
N GLU A 296 -24.33 -8.87 4.69
CA GLU A 296 -25.54 -9.16 3.92
C GLU A 296 -25.20 -9.80 2.57
N LYS A 297 -24.17 -9.29 1.89
CA LYS A 297 -23.72 -9.85 0.60
C LYS A 297 -23.24 -11.28 0.74
N PHE A 298 -22.39 -11.61 1.71
CA PHE A 298 -21.96 -12.99 1.95
C PHE A 298 -23.14 -13.91 2.28
N ARG A 299 -24.05 -13.46 3.15
CA ARG A 299 -25.27 -14.23 3.47
C ARG A 299 -26.17 -14.47 2.25
N SER A 300 -26.36 -13.48 1.40
CA SER A 300 -27.15 -13.63 0.16
C SER A 300 -26.54 -14.61 -0.82
N LEU A 301 -25.24 -14.89 -0.72
CA LEU A 301 -24.51 -15.88 -1.49
C LEU A 301 -24.37 -17.24 -0.75
N GLY A 302 -25.09 -17.43 0.37
CA GLY A 302 -25.06 -18.67 1.13
C GLY A 302 -23.78 -18.90 1.97
N ILE A 303 -22.96 -17.86 2.18
CA ILE A 303 -21.66 -17.95 2.86
C ILE A 303 -21.80 -17.37 4.27
N ASP A 304 -21.29 -18.09 5.28
CA ASP A 304 -21.20 -17.56 6.65
C ASP A 304 -20.10 -16.48 6.70
N PRO A 305 -20.44 -15.20 6.94
CA PRO A 305 -19.47 -14.12 6.98
C PRO A 305 -18.45 -14.25 8.10
N ARG A 306 -18.71 -15.02 9.15
CA ARG A 306 -17.75 -15.29 10.24
C ARG A 306 -16.53 -16.10 9.77
N THR A 307 -16.64 -16.79 8.63
CA THR A 307 -15.52 -17.47 7.98
C THR A 307 -14.66 -16.54 7.11
N LYS A 308 -15.12 -15.29 6.92
CA LYS A 308 -14.49 -14.31 6.02
C LYS A 308 -13.76 -13.22 6.80
N GLN A 309 -12.65 -12.77 6.23
CA GLN A 309 -11.88 -11.65 6.75
C GLN A 309 -12.45 -10.32 6.22
N VAL A 310 -12.51 -9.32 7.08
CA VAL A 310 -12.73 -7.92 6.65
C VAL A 310 -11.55 -7.09 7.14
N ILE A 311 -10.80 -6.54 6.19
CA ILE A 311 -9.68 -5.64 6.50
C ILE A 311 -10.18 -4.21 6.46
N PHE A 312 -10.07 -3.50 7.57
CA PHE A 312 -10.34 -2.08 7.67
C PHE A 312 -9.04 -1.30 7.52
N SER A 313 -9.02 -0.29 6.64
CA SER A 313 -7.83 0.55 6.39
C SER A 313 -8.16 2.03 6.13
N ASN A 314 -9.39 2.42 6.39
CA ASN A 314 -9.90 3.78 6.18
C ASN A 314 -9.52 4.70 7.34
N ALA A 315 -8.42 5.45 7.20
CA ALA A 315 -7.96 6.49 8.13
C ALA A 315 -8.01 6.07 9.62
N LEU A 316 -7.47 4.89 9.91
CA LEU A 316 -7.52 4.30 11.25
C LEU A 316 -6.46 4.88 12.18
N ASP A 317 -6.88 5.06 13.43
CA ASP A 317 -6.03 5.16 14.61
C ASP A 317 -6.25 3.97 15.56
N THR A 318 -5.52 3.95 16.67
CA THR A 318 -5.61 2.89 17.68
C THR A 318 -7.00 2.77 18.29
N ASP A 319 -7.66 3.90 18.60
CA ASP A 319 -8.97 3.92 19.26
C ASP A 319 -10.08 3.44 18.32
N ARG A 320 -10.03 3.92 17.07
CA ARG A 320 -10.95 3.50 16.02
C ARG A 320 -10.85 2.02 15.72
N ALA A 321 -9.61 1.48 15.61
CA ALA A 321 -9.42 0.06 15.39
C ALA A 321 -9.99 -0.80 16.55
N ILE A 322 -9.80 -0.38 17.80
CA ILE A 322 -10.36 -1.05 18.97
C ILE A 322 -11.89 -0.98 18.99
N GLU A 323 -12.47 0.18 18.63
CA GLU A 323 -13.92 0.34 18.50
C GLU A 323 -14.49 -0.64 17.47
N ILE A 324 -13.88 -0.69 16.26
CA ILE A 324 -14.32 -1.58 15.18
C ILE A 324 -14.18 -3.04 15.61
N GLN A 325 -13.08 -3.43 16.24
CA GLN A 325 -12.86 -4.79 16.75
C GLN A 325 -14.01 -5.27 17.63
N ARG A 326 -14.53 -4.43 18.52
CA ARG A 326 -15.58 -4.80 19.48
C ARG A 326 -16.87 -5.25 18.81
N TYR A 327 -17.30 -4.57 17.74
CA TYR A 327 -18.53 -4.93 17.05
C TYR A 327 -18.33 -5.87 15.85
N ALA A 328 -17.20 -5.75 15.14
CA ALA A 328 -17.00 -6.53 13.92
C ALA A 328 -16.73 -8.01 14.18
N ARG A 329 -16.08 -8.36 15.31
CA ARG A 329 -15.72 -9.74 15.66
C ARG A 329 -16.93 -10.70 15.79
N GLU A 330 -18.13 -10.16 15.96
CA GLU A 330 -19.36 -10.97 16.03
C GLU A 330 -19.82 -11.41 14.64
N TYR A 331 -19.40 -10.70 13.59
CA TYR A 331 -19.88 -10.90 12.22
C TYR A 331 -18.83 -11.46 11.27
N CYS A 332 -17.55 -11.19 11.51
CA CYS A 332 -16.45 -11.56 10.61
C CYS A 332 -15.14 -11.76 11.38
N GLN A 333 -14.04 -11.99 10.66
CA GLN A 333 -12.69 -11.96 11.18
C GLN A 333 -12.06 -10.58 10.89
N PRO A 334 -12.20 -9.58 11.78
CA PRO A 334 -11.70 -8.22 11.52
C PRO A 334 -10.17 -8.18 11.56
N SER A 335 -9.60 -7.35 10.69
CA SER A 335 -8.16 -7.05 10.66
C SER A 335 -7.96 -5.59 10.27
N PHE A 336 -6.83 -4.99 10.67
CA PHE A 336 -6.62 -3.56 10.57
C PHE A 336 -5.31 -3.24 9.88
N GLY A 337 -5.37 -2.45 8.80
CA GLY A 337 -4.20 -1.84 8.16
C GLY A 337 -4.09 -0.39 8.61
N ILE A 338 -3.07 -0.05 9.39
CA ILE A 338 -2.90 1.29 9.95
C ILE A 338 -1.63 1.90 9.37
N GLY A 339 -1.77 3.06 8.71
CA GLY A 339 -0.66 3.72 8.01
C GLY A 339 -0.12 4.93 8.77
N THR A 340 -0.50 6.12 8.33
CA THR A 340 0.02 7.42 8.82
C THR A 340 0.00 7.57 10.34
N HIS A 341 -1.04 7.05 11.02
CA HIS A 341 -1.10 7.06 12.49
C HIS A 341 0.06 6.31 13.17
N PHE A 342 0.71 5.38 12.47
CA PHE A 342 1.89 4.69 12.98
C PHE A 342 3.18 5.41 12.62
N THR A 343 3.36 5.81 11.37
CA THR A 343 4.65 6.24 10.83
C THR A 343 4.82 7.75 10.72
N ASN A 344 3.78 8.52 11.09
CA ASN A 344 3.78 9.99 11.06
C ASN A 344 2.88 10.57 12.16
N ASP A 345 3.21 10.26 13.43
CA ASP A 345 2.48 10.73 14.62
C ASP A 345 3.45 11.32 15.65
N PHE A 346 4.34 12.20 15.20
CA PHE A 346 5.20 12.99 16.07
C PHE A 346 4.42 14.21 16.61
N GLU A 347 4.72 14.60 17.84
CA GLU A 347 4.06 15.74 18.47
C GLU A 347 4.39 17.05 17.73
N GLY A 348 3.35 17.83 17.42
CA GLY A 348 3.49 19.08 16.70
C GLY A 348 3.82 18.96 15.21
N VAL A 349 3.85 17.75 14.66
CA VAL A 349 4.08 17.48 13.24
C VAL A 349 2.76 17.15 12.56
N LYS A 350 2.43 17.89 11.49
CA LYS A 350 1.26 17.59 10.66
C LYS A 350 1.64 16.60 9.56
N PRO A 351 1.00 15.41 9.50
CA PRO A 351 1.23 14.47 8.41
C PRO A 351 0.86 15.06 7.06
N MET A 352 1.70 14.86 6.05
CA MET A 352 1.39 15.28 4.69
C MET A 352 0.21 14.50 4.11
N ASN A 353 -0.71 15.19 3.47
CA ASN A 353 -1.89 14.60 2.83
C ASN A 353 -1.68 14.43 1.32
N ILE A 354 -0.65 13.70 0.97
CA ILE A 354 -0.18 13.50 -0.40
C ILE A 354 -0.57 12.13 -0.96
N VAL A 355 -0.83 12.08 -2.26
CA VAL A 355 -1.11 10.86 -3.02
C VAL A 355 -0.57 10.98 -4.44
N ILE A 356 -0.24 9.86 -5.07
CA ILE A 356 -0.04 9.76 -6.52
C ILE A 356 -1.14 8.85 -7.06
N LYS A 357 -1.86 9.31 -8.07
CA LYS A 357 -2.97 8.57 -8.66
C LYS A 357 -2.74 8.33 -10.14
N LEU A 358 -3.10 7.13 -10.61
CA LEU A 358 -3.26 6.86 -12.02
C LEU A 358 -4.41 7.72 -12.56
N VAL A 359 -4.13 8.53 -13.58
CA VAL A 359 -5.08 9.50 -14.16
C VAL A 359 -5.44 9.19 -15.61
N ALA A 360 -4.63 8.38 -16.29
CA ALA A 360 -4.93 7.91 -17.64
C ALA A 360 -4.32 6.54 -17.89
N VAL A 361 -4.99 5.77 -18.75
CA VAL A 361 -4.51 4.48 -19.24
C VAL A 361 -4.88 4.33 -20.72
N LYS A 362 -4.00 3.72 -21.50
CA LYS A 362 -4.28 3.28 -22.87
C LYS A 362 -3.64 1.92 -23.13
N ILE A 363 -4.25 1.14 -24.01
CA ILE A 363 -3.65 -0.09 -24.55
C ILE A 363 -2.98 0.28 -25.86
N THR A 364 -1.69 0.00 -25.99
CA THR A 364 -0.99 0.17 -27.26
C THR A 364 -1.44 -0.93 -28.22
N GLU A 365 -2.03 -0.56 -29.35
CA GLU A 365 -2.44 -1.51 -30.39
C GLU A 365 -1.19 -2.24 -30.92
N SER A 366 -1.28 -3.56 -31.01
CA SER A 366 -0.27 -4.34 -31.73
C SER A 366 -0.52 -4.21 -33.23
N TRP A 367 0.55 -4.09 -34.04
CA TRP A 367 0.46 -4.30 -35.47
C TRP A 367 -0.10 -5.71 -35.72
N THR A 368 -1.27 -5.79 -36.32
CA THR A 368 -1.75 -7.05 -36.93
C THR A 368 -1.16 -7.10 -38.33
N PHE A 369 -0.30 -8.07 -38.55
CA PHE A 369 0.20 -8.40 -39.89
C PHE A 369 -0.78 -9.33 -40.57
#